data_e29acbb89241d9d8f215bdcefa9369d2
#
_entry.id   e29acbb89241d9d8f215bdcefa9369d2
#
_cell.length_a   1.000
_cell.length_b   1.000
_cell.length_c   1.000
_cell.angle_alpha   90.00
_cell.angle_beta   90.00
_cell.angle_gamma   90.00
#
_symmetry.space_group_name_H-M   'P 1'
#
loop_
_entity.id
_entity.type
_entity.pdbx_description
1 polymer ?
#
loop_
_entity_poly.entity_id
_entity_poly.type
_entity_poly.pdbx_seq_one_letter_code
_entity_poly.pdbx_strand_id
1 'polypeptide(L)'
;TGYLATAAAVLPSQDPWRAQMETMRSEWRAKLMDPTARSAGDFRQRISRALLKMKDDYKSAYFNLHKKARLGVNEDAKKKELLKDIRLERLKKLAGVSLLGHSGLTDLQNRLAKLQPCYTLVKDDLDASAICPHCNFRPQEETLGGTGMAVLQQIDQQLDALVENWTRTLLDNLDDPTAKKSIDLLPGEQKAAVKGFLKAKELPDKISNDLVQGVQTALSGLVAIRVRPDDLLDALSDGGAPSTVEQLRSRFDGFVQKLTAGKEQAKVRLVIQRGEANGGEP
;
A
#
# COMPACT_ATOMS: atom_id res chain seq x y z
N THR A 1 -23.75 -29.65 -4.33
CA THR A 1 -22.40 -29.98 -3.79
C THR A 1 -21.30 -29.12 -4.41
N GLY A 2 -21.31 -28.91 -5.73
CA GLY A 2 -20.31 -28.05 -6.41
C GLY A 2 -20.30 -26.60 -5.88
N TYR A 3 -21.46 -25.97 -5.74
CA TYR A 3 -21.59 -24.61 -5.24
C TYR A 3 -20.91 -24.41 -3.87
N LEU A 4 -21.21 -25.24 -2.87
CA LEU A 4 -20.62 -25.11 -1.52
C LEU A 4 -19.12 -25.40 -1.49
N ALA A 5 -18.63 -26.26 -2.39
CA ALA A 5 -17.19 -26.49 -2.53
C ALA A 5 -16.48 -25.27 -3.08
N THR A 6 -17.04 -24.64 -4.13
CA THR A 6 -16.53 -23.37 -4.64
C THR A 6 -16.62 -22.27 -3.58
N ALA A 7 -17.73 -22.16 -2.86
CA ALA A 7 -17.94 -21.21 -1.78
C ALA A 7 -16.86 -21.32 -0.68
N ALA A 8 -16.50 -22.56 -0.31
CA ALA A 8 -15.45 -22.80 0.68
C ALA A 8 -14.05 -22.41 0.19
N ALA A 9 -13.78 -22.51 -1.11
CA ALA A 9 -12.51 -22.07 -1.69
C ALA A 9 -12.40 -20.54 -1.84
N VAL A 10 -13.54 -19.84 -1.87
CA VAL A 10 -13.61 -18.39 -2.12
C VAL A 10 -13.49 -17.57 -0.83
N LEU A 11 -14.09 -18.03 0.28
CA LEU A 11 -14.00 -17.34 1.55
C LEU A 11 -12.64 -17.54 2.24
N PRO A 12 -12.17 -16.56 3.01
CA PRO A 12 -10.96 -16.68 3.84
C PRO A 12 -11.00 -17.91 4.74
N SER A 13 -9.85 -18.55 4.98
CA SER A 13 -9.75 -19.76 5.81
C SER A 13 -10.29 -19.57 7.23
N GLN A 14 -10.14 -18.38 7.79
CA GLN A 14 -10.60 -17.99 9.11
C GLN A 14 -12.07 -17.53 9.16
N ASP A 15 -12.79 -17.53 8.03
CA ASP A 15 -14.19 -17.10 8.02
C ASP A 15 -15.05 -18.10 8.83
N PRO A 16 -15.91 -17.65 9.78
CA PRO A 16 -16.72 -18.52 10.62
C PRO A 16 -17.63 -19.47 9.82
N TRP A 17 -18.08 -19.06 8.65
CA TRP A 17 -18.90 -19.90 7.79
C TRP A 17 -18.17 -21.19 7.36
N ARG A 18 -16.83 -21.14 7.13
CA ARG A 18 -16.06 -22.34 6.77
C ARG A 18 -16.08 -23.39 7.88
N ALA A 19 -15.88 -22.97 9.13
CA ALA A 19 -15.95 -23.89 10.28
C ALA A 19 -17.35 -24.51 10.41
N GLN A 20 -18.41 -23.70 10.25
CA GLN A 20 -19.80 -24.17 10.26
C GLN A 20 -20.06 -25.19 9.11
N MET A 21 -19.54 -24.92 7.93
CA MET A 21 -19.69 -25.80 6.77
C MET A 21 -19.01 -27.16 7.02
N GLU A 22 -17.79 -27.18 7.58
CA GLU A 22 -17.10 -28.45 7.89
C GLU A 22 -17.80 -29.23 8.99
N THR A 23 -18.31 -28.57 10.03
CA THR A 23 -19.12 -29.20 11.07
C THR A 23 -20.37 -29.83 10.47
N MET A 24 -21.13 -29.06 9.69
CA MET A 24 -22.32 -29.56 9.00
C MET A 24 -22.00 -30.74 8.07
N ARG A 25 -20.92 -30.64 7.32
CA ARG A 25 -20.46 -31.70 6.40
C ARG A 25 -20.18 -32.99 7.17
N SER A 26 -19.49 -32.92 8.29
CA SER A 26 -19.18 -34.06 9.14
C SER A 26 -20.44 -34.70 9.74
N GLU A 27 -21.35 -33.89 10.27
CA GLU A 27 -22.63 -34.36 10.83
C GLU A 27 -23.50 -35.07 9.77
N TRP A 28 -23.67 -34.44 8.61
CA TRP A 28 -24.51 -35.03 7.56
C TRP A 28 -23.86 -36.25 6.93
N ARG A 29 -22.52 -36.32 6.85
CA ARG A 29 -21.80 -37.50 6.43
C ARG A 29 -22.08 -38.69 7.35
N ALA A 30 -22.02 -38.47 8.66
CA ALA A 30 -22.34 -39.47 9.67
C ALA A 30 -23.79 -39.98 9.51
N LYS A 31 -24.76 -39.04 9.41
CA LYS A 31 -26.18 -39.36 9.21
C LYS A 31 -26.46 -40.07 7.89
N LEU A 32 -25.71 -39.79 6.84
CA LEU A 32 -25.81 -40.48 5.54
C LEU A 32 -25.29 -41.92 5.61
N MET A 33 -24.35 -42.21 6.50
CA MET A 33 -23.82 -43.55 6.70
C MET A 33 -24.70 -44.39 7.64
N ASP A 34 -25.58 -43.77 8.42
CA ASP A 34 -26.53 -44.46 9.32
C ASP A 34 -27.83 -44.85 8.57
N PRO A 35 -28.12 -46.15 8.39
CA PRO A 35 -29.34 -46.61 7.73
C PRO A 35 -30.61 -46.14 8.43
N THR A 36 -30.59 -46.07 9.78
CA THR A 36 -31.75 -45.66 10.58
C THR A 36 -32.08 -44.19 10.34
N ALA A 37 -31.05 -43.35 10.35
CA ALA A 37 -31.21 -41.91 10.07
C ALA A 37 -31.72 -41.67 8.65
N ARG A 38 -31.24 -42.44 7.66
CA ARG A 38 -31.67 -42.31 6.25
C ARG A 38 -33.12 -42.74 6.01
N SER A 39 -33.64 -43.72 6.75
CA SER A 39 -35.00 -44.20 6.61
C SER A 39 -36.04 -43.27 7.27
N ALA A 40 -35.65 -42.27 8.00
CA ALA A 40 -36.57 -41.27 8.53
C ALA A 40 -37.28 -40.51 7.40
N GLY A 41 -38.61 -40.46 7.43
CA GLY A 41 -39.43 -39.94 6.34
C GLY A 41 -39.17 -38.47 5.98
N ASP A 42 -38.62 -37.69 6.91
CA ASP A 42 -38.28 -36.27 6.74
C ASP A 42 -36.76 -36.02 6.42
N PHE A 43 -35.97 -37.09 6.32
CA PHE A 43 -34.50 -37.00 6.14
C PHE A 43 -34.09 -36.09 4.96
N ARG A 44 -34.71 -36.30 3.79
CA ARG A 44 -34.43 -35.49 2.59
C ARG A 44 -34.78 -34.04 2.78
N GLN A 45 -35.87 -33.74 3.47
CA GLN A 45 -36.27 -32.34 3.74
C GLN A 45 -35.31 -31.66 4.71
N ARG A 46 -34.86 -32.38 5.74
CA ARG A 46 -33.89 -31.82 6.72
C ARG A 46 -32.54 -31.50 6.06
N ILE A 47 -32.01 -32.41 5.24
CA ILE A 47 -30.74 -32.14 4.55
C ILE A 47 -30.91 -31.01 3.52
N SER A 48 -32.01 -30.93 2.80
CA SER A 48 -32.27 -29.84 1.87
C SER A 48 -32.33 -28.48 2.57
N ARG A 49 -33.06 -28.41 3.69
CA ARG A 49 -33.12 -27.17 4.50
C ARG A 49 -31.75 -26.76 5.05
N ALA A 50 -30.95 -27.72 5.52
CA ALA A 50 -29.61 -27.45 6.02
C ALA A 50 -28.69 -26.91 4.91
N LEU A 51 -28.75 -27.49 3.71
CA LEU A 51 -27.98 -27.01 2.55
C LEU A 51 -28.41 -25.63 2.08
N LEU A 52 -29.72 -25.37 2.03
CA LEU A 52 -30.25 -24.04 1.66
C LEU A 52 -29.82 -22.99 2.67
N LYS A 53 -29.98 -23.28 3.97
CA LYS A 53 -29.53 -22.37 5.03
C LYS A 53 -28.04 -22.07 4.91
N MET A 54 -27.21 -23.08 4.71
CA MET A 54 -25.77 -22.92 4.53
C MET A 54 -25.43 -22.05 3.32
N LYS A 55 -26.17 -22.20 2.23
CA LYS A 55 -26.03 -21.35 1.04
C LYS A 55 -26.39 -19.89 1.34
N ASP A 56 -27.49 -19.64 2.07
CA ASP A 56 -27.93 -18.28 2.42
C ASP A 56 -26.98 -17.61 3.41
N ASP A 57 -26.44 -18.37 4.37
CA ASP A 57 -25.40 -17.89 5.29
C ASP A 57 -24.13 -17.50 4.52
N TYR A 58 -23.72 -18.33 3.53
CA TYR A 58 -22.62 -18.02 2.61
C TYR A 58 -22.87 -16.73 1.82
N LYS A 59 -24.04 -16.61 1.18
CA LYS A 59 -24.39 -15.41 0.40
C LYS A 59 -24.26 -14.15 1.27
N SER A 60 -24.68 -14.24 2.54
CA SER A 60 -24.58 -13.13 3.46
C SER A 60 -23.13 -12.80 3.86
N ALA A 61 -22.32 -13.81 4.16
CA ALA A 61 -20.90 -13.65 4.47
C ALA A 61 -20.15 -13.04 3.29
N TYR A 62 -20.29 -13.64 2.10
CA TYR A 62 -19.66 -13.16 0.87
C TYR A 62 -20.07 -11.72 0.53
N PHE A 63 -21.37 -11.43 0.57
CA PHE A 63 -21.91 -10.09 0.27
C PHE A 63 -21.33 -9.03 1.20
N ASN A 64 -21.19 -9.33 2.49
CA ASN A 64 -20.60 -8.43 3.46
C ASN A 64 -19.10 -8.18 3.19
N LEU A 65 -18.35 -9.21 2.84
CA LEU A 65 -16.94 -9.09 2.46
C LEU A 65 -16.80 -8.29 1.16
N HIS A 66 -17.62 -8.58 0.16
CA HIS A 66 -17.65 -7.86 -1.10
C HIS A 66 -17.95 -6.36 -0.87
N LYS A 67 -18.98 -6.04 -0.10
CA LYS A 67 -19.34 -4.65 0.23
C LYS A 67 -18.24 -3.89 0.98
N LYS A 68 -17.46 -4.60 1.78
CA LYS A 68 -16.29 -3.98 2.46
C LYS A 68 -15.11 -3.76 1.53
N ALA A 69 -14.89 -4.68 0.59
CA ALA A 69 -13.71 -4.70 -0.27
C ALA A 69 -13.90 -3.93 -1.59
N ARG A 70 -15.13 -3.79 -2.08
CA ARG A 70 -15.43 -3.05 -3.31
C ARG A 70 -15.94 -1.66 -3.00
N LEU A 71 -15.57 -0.71 -3.86
CA LEU A 71 -16.05 0.65 -3.74
C LEU A 71 -17.51 0.74 -4.17
N GLY A 72 -18.32 1.38 -3.35
CA GLY A 72 -19.65 1.85 -3.72
C GLY A 72 -19.57 3.09 -4.63
N VAL A 73 -20.72 3.65 -4.99
CA VAL A 73 -20.81 4.81 -5.90
C VAL A 73 -20.05 6.02 -5.34
N ASN A 74 -20.22 6.32 -4.06
CA ASN A 74 -19.59 7.47 -3.41
C ASN A 74 -18.07 7.29 -3.26
N GLU A 75 -17.63 6.08 -2.88
CA GLU A 75 -16.21 5.76 -2.76
C GLU A 75 -15.52 5.78 -4.14
N ASP A 76 -16.18 5.31 -5.19
CA ASP A 76 -15.65 5.38 -6.55
C ASP A 76 -15.53 6.83 -7.04
N ALA A 77 -16.50 7.69 -6.69
CA ALA A 77 -16.38 9.12 -6.95
C ALA A 77 -15.17 9.73 -6.23
N LYS A 78 -14.98 9.42 -4.94
CA LYS A 78 -13.81 9.87 -4.17
C LYS A 78 -12.49 9.34 -4.75
N LYS A 79 -12.42 8.09 -5.18
CA LYS A 79 -11.26 7.54 -5.91
C LYS A 79 -10.95 8.35 -7.16
N LYS A 80 -11.98 8.69 -7.95
CA LYS A 80 -11.82 9.48 -9.19
C LYS A 80 -11.34 10.91 -8.89
N GLU A 81 -11.76 11.51 -7.78
CA GLU A 81 -11.23 12.79 -7.30
C GLU A 81 -9.73 12.67 -6.95
N LEU A 82 -9.34 11.67 -6.16
CA LEU A 82 -7.94 11.46 -5.79
C LEU A 82 -7.03 11.19 -7.00
N LEU A 83 -7.54 10.51 -8.03
CA LEU A 83 -6.78 10.28 -9.27
C LEU A 83 -6.50 11.56 -10.06
N LYS A 84 -7.32 12.61 -9.85
CA LYS A 84 -7.20 13.94 -10.48
C LYS A 84 -6.65 14.99 -9.52
N ASP A 85 -6.25 14.57 -8.31
CA ASP A 85 -5.79 15.48 -7.27
C ASP A 85 -4.50 16.18 -7.69
N ILE A 86 -4.45 17.48 -7.47
CA ILE A 86 -3.31 18.32 -7.83
C ILE A 86 -2.03 17.88 -7.09
N ARG A 87 -2.16 17.36 -5.86
CA ARG A 87 -1.03 16.82 -5.09
C ARG A 87 -0.39 15.63 -5.83
N LEU A 88 -1.22 14.72 -6.35
CA LEU A 88 -0.75 13.55 -7.11
C LEU A 88 -0.07 13.98 -8.43
N GLU A 89 -0.61 14.96 -9.12
CA GLU A 89 0.00 15.52 -10.34
C GLU A 89 1.36 16.18 -10.05
N ARG A 90 1.47 16.93 -8.95
CA ARG A 90 2.73 17.52 -8.49
C ARG A 90 3.79 16.45 -8.24
N LEU A 91 3.43 15.39 -7.48
CA LEU A 91 4.34 14.27 -7.20
C LEU A 91 4.77 13.53 -8.46
N LYS A 92 3.87 13.28 -9.39
CA LYS A 92 4.21 12.67 -10.69
C LYS A 92 5.22 13.50 -11.48
N LYS A 93 5.08 14.82 -11.48
CA LYS A 93 6.03 15.72 -12.14
C LYS A 93 7.39 15.71 -11.44
N LEU A 94 7.40 15.74 -10.12
CA LEU A 94 8.64 15.70 -9.33
C LEU A 94 9.32 14.33 -9.31
N ALA A 95 8.63 13.26 -9.71
CA ALA A 95 9.20 11.92 -9.78
C ALA A 95 10.41 11.81 -10.75
N GLY A 96 10.64 12.81 -11.64
CA GLY A 96 11.86 12.91 -12.41
C GLY A 96 13.11 13.28 -11.61
N VAL A 97 12.97 13.81 -10.38
CA VAL A 97 14.09 14.23 -9.54
C VAL A 97 14.70 13.03 -8.83
N SER A 98 15.92 12.66 -9.19
CA SER A 98 16.58 11.43 -8.72
C SER A 98 16.80 11.35 -7.21
N LEU A 99 16.85 12.50 -6.52
CA LEU A 99 17.01 12.58 -5.06
C LEU A 99 15.76 12.10 -4.32
N LEU A 100 14.58 12.23 -4.94
CA LEU A 100 13.31 11.85 -4.30
C LEU A 100 13.10 10.34 -4.41
N GLY A 101 12.73 9.71 -3.30
CA GLY A 101 12.41 8.29 -3.28
C GLY A 101 11.04 8.02 -3.89
N HIS A 102 10.98 7.16 -4.92
CA HIS A 102 9.74 6.91 -5.65
C HIS A 102 8.84 5.84 -5.03
N SER A 103 9.34 5.04 -4.09
CA SER A 103 8.61 3.89 -3.52
C SER A 103 7.26 4.30 -2.93
N GLY A 104 7.21 5.38 -2.16
CA GLY A 104 5.96 5.86 -1.55
C GLY A 104 4.90 6.28 -2.58
N LEU A 105 5.30 6.94 -3.67
CA LEU A 105 4.39 7.29 -4.76
C LEU A 105 3.89 6.05 -5.51
N THR A 106 4.80 5.10 -5.79
CA THR A 106 4.47 3.84 -6.46
C THR A 106 3.51 3.00 -5.62
N ASP A 107 3.75 2.90 -4.31
CA ASP A 107 2.84 2.18 -3.40
C ASP A 107 1.45 2.81 -3.38
N LEU A 108 1.38 4.13 -3.24
CA LEU A 108 0.12 4.87 -3.28
C LEU A 108 -0.65 4.61 -4.60
N GLN A 109 0.03 4.66 -5.73
CA GLN A 109 -0.56 4.38 -7.04
C GLN A 109 -1.06 2.93 -7.15
N ASN A 110 -0.27 1.97 -6.67
CA ASN A 110 -0.63 0.55 -6.66
C ASN A 110 -1.86 0.29 -5.76
N ARG A 111 -1.93 0.93 -4.59
CA ARG A 111 -3.07 0.84 -3.69
C ARG A 111 -4.33 1.43 -4.32
N LEU A 112 -4.24 2.60 -4.97
CA LEU A 112 -5.35 3.18 -5.73
C LEU A 112 -5.81 2.26 -6.87
N ALA A 113 -4.89 1.64 -7.59
CA ALA A 113 -5.21 0.74 -8.69
C ALA A 113 -5.94 -0.53 -8.22
N LYS A 114 -5.57 -1.08 -7.05
CA LYS A 114 -6.22 -2.26 -6.46
C LYS A 114 -7.66 -2.02 -6.00
N LEU A 115 -8.04 -0.78 -5.70
CA LEU A 115 -9.40 -0.44 -5.31
C LEU A 115 -10.34 -0.51 -6.53
N GLN A 116 -11.19 -1.51 -6.59
CA GLN A 116 -12.11 -1.72 -7.70
C GLN A 116 -13.55 -1.38 -7.29
N PRO A 117 -14.31 -0.66 -8.13
CA PRO A 117 -15.73 -0.42 -7.89
C PRO A 117 -16.55 -1.65 -8.27
N CYS A 118 -17.52 -1.97 -7.45
CA CYS A 118 -18.58 -2.91 -7.80
C CYS A 118 -19.80 -2.68 -6.89
N TYR A 119 -20.78 -1.97 -7.38
CA TYR A 119 -21.99 -1.58 -6.65
C TYR A 119 -23.27 -2.20 -7.20
N THR A 120 -23.17 -3.10 -8.17
CA THR A 120 -24.31 -3.76 -8.82
C THR A 120 -24.66 -5.12 -8.20
N LEU A 121 -23.77 -5.73 -7.40
CA LEU A 121 -24.02 -7.04 -6.81
C LEU A 121 -25.24 -7.00 -5.88
N VAL A 122 -26.20 -7.89 -6.13
CA VAL A 122 -27.30 -8.22 -5.22
C VAL A 122 -27.18 -9.66 -4.74
N LYS A 123 -27.83 -10.01 -3.61
CA LYS A 123 -27.71 -11.36 -3.05
C LYS A 123 -28.21 -12.45 -3.99
N ASP A 124 -29.18 -12.14 -4.86
CA ASP A 124 -29.77 -13.10 -5.79
C ASP A 124 -28.80 -13.47 -6.92
N ASP A 125 -27.85 -12.60 -7.27
CA ASP A 125 -26.77 -12.93 -8.22
C ASP A 125 -25.94 -14.12 -7.74
N LEU A 126 -25.86 -14.30 -6.41
CA LEU A 126 -25.14 -15.41 -5.78
C LEU A 126 -25.93 -16.72 -5.76
N ASP A 127 -27.14 -16.79 -6.34
CA ASP A 127 -27.89 -18.04 -6.44
C ASP A 127 -27.32 -18.98 -7.50
N ALA A 128 -26.85 -18.42 -8.59
CA ALA A 128 -26.25 -19.18 -9.68
C ALA A 128 -24.73 -19.40 -9.51
N SER A 129 -24.04 -18.42 -8.90
CA SER A 129 -22.58 -18.43 -8.77
C SER A 129 -22.16 -18.11 -7.34
N ALA A 130 -21.17 -18.83 -6.83
CA ALA A 130 -20.54 -18.49 -5.54
C ALA A 130 -19.60 -17.27 -5.62
N ILE A 131 -19.44 -16.64 -6.77
CA ILE A 131 -18.56 -15.49 -7.00
C ILE A 131 -19.38 -14.39 -7.66
N CYS A 132 -19.09 -13.13 -7.34
CA CYS A 132 -19.72 -12.00 -7.98
C CYS A 132 -19.56 -12.06 -9.51
N PRO A 133 -20.63 -12.07 -10.29
CA PRO A 133 -20.54 -12.13 -11.75
C PRO A 133 -20.03 -10.84 -12.39
N HIS A 134 -20.04 -9.73 -11.64
CA HIS A 134 -19.66 -8.41 -12.15
C HIS A 134 -18.17 -8.09 -11.99
N CYS A 135 -17.53 -8.56 -10.91
CA CYS A 135 -16.13 -8.20 -10.62
C CYS A 135 -15.25 -9.39 -10.25
N ASN A 136 -15.79 -10.59 -10.21
CA ASN A 136 -15.09 -11.84 -9.87
C ASN A 136 -14.32 -11.81 -8.54
N PHE A 137 -14.79 -11.02 -7.58
CA PHE A 137 -14.14 -10.84 -6.28
C PHE A 137 -13.91 -12.18 -5.57
N ARG A 138 -12.69 -12.38 -5.08
CA ARG A 138 -12.26 -13.57 -4.34
C ARG A 138 -11.66 -13.16 -3.01
N PRO A 139 -12.44 -13.12 -1.91
CA PRO A 139 -11.97 -12.68 -0.61
C PRO A 139 -10.73 -13.39 -0.08
N GLN A 140 -10.52 -14.66 -0.47
CA GLN A 140 -9.33 -15.43 -0.09
C GLN A 140 -8.04 -14.90 -0.74
N GLU A 141 -8.15 -14.36 -1.95
CA GLU A 141 -7.00 -13.93 -2.76
C GLU A 141 -6.74 -12.42 -2.66
N GLU A 142 -7.77 -11.67 -2.27
CA GLU A 142 -7.73 -10.20 -2.26
C GLU A 142 -7.83 -9.65 -0.83
N THR A 143 -6.69 -9.38 -0.21
CA THR A 143 -6.64 -8.71 1.10
C THR A 143 -6.57 -7.19 0.90
N LEU A 144 -7.61 -6.48 1.31
CA LEU A 144 -7.56 -5.04 1.53
C LEU A 144 -7.28 -4.81 3.01
N GLY A 145 -6.33 -3.93 3.33
CA GLY A 145 -5.99 -3.57 4.71
C GLY A 145 -7.09 -2.82 5.47
N GLY A 146 -8.36 -2.96 5.04
CA GLY A 146 -9.52 -2.30 5.63
C GLY A 146 -10.69 -2.21 4.65
N THR A 147 -11.70 -1.39 4.99
CA THR A 147 -12.80 -1.07 4.06
C THR A 147 -12.29 -0.15 2.95
N GLY A 148 -12.94 -0.18 1.78
CA GLY A 148 -12.59 0.70 0.65
C GLY A 148 -12.50 2.18 1.06
N MET A 149 -13.45 2.67 1.87
CA MET A 149 -13.42 4.04 2.39
C MET A 149 -12.22 4.30 3.30
N ALA A 150 -11.91 3.39 4.23
CA ALA A 150 -10.76 3.55 5.12
C ALA A 150 -9.43 3.59 4.35
N VAL A 151 -9.31 2.75 3.31
CA VAL A 151 -8.13 2.75 2.44
C VAL A 151 -8.02 4.06 1.66
N LEU A 152 -9.13 4.61 1.14
CA LEU A 152 -9.13 5.91 0.47
C LEU A 152 -8.72 7.05 1.40
N GLN A 153 -9.20 7.04 2.65
CA GLN A 153 -8.81 8.04 3.66
C GLN A 153 -7.31 7.94 4.00
N GLN A 154 -6.78 6.72 4.14
CA GLN A 154 -5.35 6.52 4.36
C GLN A 154 -4.51 7.02 3.18
N ILE A 155 -4.96 6.76 1.95
CA ILE A 155 -4.29 7.24 0.75
C ILE A 155 -4.28 8.77 0.69
N ASP A 156 -5.39 9.42 1.04
CA ASP A 156 -5.50 10.88 1.10
C ASP A 156 -4.49 11.48 2.09
N GLN A 157 -4.42 10.92 3.30
CA GLN A 157 -3.43 11.32 4.32
C GLN A 157 -1.98 11.05 3.89
N GLN A 158 -1.73 9.93 3.25
CA GLN A 158 -0.40 9.60 2.74
C GLN A 158 0.02 10.54 1.61
N LEU A 159 -0.92 11.00 0.80
CA LEU A 159 -0.67 11.95 -0.26
C LEU A 159 -0.18 13.29 0.31
N ASP A 160 -0.83 13.79 1.38
CA ASP A 160 -0.37 14.99 2.09
C ASP A 160 1.03 14.81 2.68
N ALA A 161 1.23 13.71 3.39
CA ALA A 161 2.51 13.42 4.03
C ALA A 161 3.66 13.29 3.00
N LEU A 162 3.37 12.73 1.82
CA LEU A 162 4.35 12.57 0.75
C LEU A 162 4.71 13.91 0.11
N VAL A 163 3.72 14.78 -0.12
CA VAL A 163 3.94 16.16 -0.61
C VAL A 163 4.80 16.95 0.38
N GLU A 164 4.46 16.91 1.67
CA GLU A 164 5.22 17.59 2.71
C GLU A 164 6.66 17.08 2.80
N ASN A 165 6.84 15.75 2.77
CA ASN A 165 8.17 15.14 2.83
C ASN A 165 9.03 15.53 1.63
N TRP A 166 8.49 15.44 0.42
CA TRP A 166 9.25 15.81 -0.79
C TRP A 166 9.56 17.30 -0.83
N THR A 167 8.62 18.16 -0.41
CA THR A 167 8.84 19.59 -0.31
C THR A 167 10.00 19.89 0.65
N ARG A 168 9.96 19.32 1.85
CA ARG A 168 11.03 19.46 2.85
C ARG A 168 12.38 18.95 2.33
N THR A 169 12.38 17.77 1.75
CA THR A 169 13.60 17.17 1.17
C THR A 169 14.22 18.06 0.11
N LEU A 170 13.40 18.66 -0.76
CA LEU A 170 13.89 19.59 -1.79
C LEU A 170 14.45 20.88 -1.16
N LEU A 171 13.72 21.47 -0.21
CA LEU A 171 14.15 22.70 0.46
C LEU A 171 15.48 22.50 1.19
N ASP A 172 15.60 21.43 1.96
CA ASP A 172 16.81 21.14 2.75
C ASP A 172 18.04 20.92 1.84
N ASN A 173 17.85 20.24 0.71
CA ASN A 173 18.96 19.98 -0.20
C ASN A 173 19.31 21.18 -1.11
N LEU A 174 18.33 22.01 -1.47
CA LEU A 174 18.58 23.22 -2.25
C LEU A 174 19.18 24.36 -1.37
N ASP A 175 19.02 24.30 -0.05
CA ASP A 175 19.67 25.23 0.89
C ASP A 175 21.17 24.95 1.11
N ASP A 176 21.65 23.79 0.68
CA ASP A 176 23.07 23.43 0.75
C ASP A 176 23.95 24.43 -0.03
N PRO A 177 25.13 24.81 0.51
CA PRO A 177 26.04 25.75 -0.16
C PRO A 177 26.46 25.32 -1.57
N THR A 178 26.61 24.03 -1.83
CA THR A 178 26.95 23.50 -3.16
C THR A 178 25.79 23.65 -4.13
N ALA A 179 24.57 23.31 -3.69
CA ALA A 179 23.36 23.48 -4.48
C ALA A 179 23.11 24.97 -4.79
N LYS A 180 23.32 25.89 -3.82
CA LYS A 180 23.19 27.34 -4.03
C LYS A 180 24.12 27.85 -5.14
N LYS A 181 25.38 27.41 -5.16
CA LYS A 181 26.30 27.74 -6.24
C LYS A 181 25.80 27.22 -7.60
N SER A 182 25.29 25.99 -7.63
CA SER A 182 24.73 25.42 -8.85
C SER A 182 23.47 26.18 -9.32
N ILE A 183 22.61 26.62 -8.40
CA ILE A 183 21.42 27.45 -8.70
C ILE A 183 21.82 28.76 -9.39
N ASP A 184 22.94 29.37 -8.95
CA ASP A 184 23.39 30.63 -9.54
C ASP A 184 23.88 30.48 -10.98
N LEU A 185 24.24 29.28 -11.39
CA LEU A 185 24.68 28.94 -12.75
C LEU A 185 23.53 28.47 -13.67
N LEU A 186 22.30 28.28 -13.14
CA LEU A 186 21.16 27.84 -13.94
C LEU A 186 20.75 28.89 -14.99
N PRO A 187 20.18 28.44 -16.14
CA PRO A 187 19.49 29.31 -17.09
C PRO A 187 18.41 30.14 -16.43
N GLY A 188 18.15 31.35 -16.95
CA GLY A 188 17.30 32.36 -16.33
C GLY A 188 15.93 31.86 -15.85
N GLU A 189 15.20 31.10 -16.70
CA GLU A 189 13.87 30.58 -16.39
C GLU A 189 13.91 29.51 -15.29
N GLN A 190 14.86 28.57 -15.37
CA GLN A 190 15.07 27.54 -14.37
C GLN A 190 15.50 28.17 -13.02
N LYS A 191 16.41 29.15 -13.07
CA LYS A 191 16.86 29.89 -11.88
C LYS A 191 15.69 30.63 -11.21
N ALA A 192 14.86 31.29 -12.00
CA ALA A 192 13.69 32.00 -11.50
C ALA A 192 12.67 31.04 -10.83
N ALA A 193 12.40 29.88 -11.46
CA ALA A 193 11.51 28.86 -10.93
C ALA A 193 12.02 28.27 -9.61
N VAL A 194 13.31 27.91 -9.52
CA VAL A 194 13.91 27.37 -8.29
C VAL A 194 13.95 28.43 -7.18
N LYS A 195 14.35 29.67 -7.48
CA LYS A 195 14.35 30.77 -6.49
C LYS A 195 12.93 31.11 -6.02
N GLY A 196 11.94 31.07 -6.91
CA GLY A 196 10.53 31.21 -6.58
C GLY A 196 10.06 30.17 -5.57
N PHE A 197 10.38 28.89 -5.82
CA PHE A 197 10.08 27.79 -4.91
C PHE A 197 10.78 27.98 -3.53
N LEU A 198 12.06 28.30 -3.51
CA LEU A 198 12.80 28.54 -2.26
C LEU A 198 12.23 29.70 -1.45
N LYS A 199 11.73 30.75 -2.13
CA LYS A 199 11.09 31.90 -1.46
C LYS A 199 9.71 31.55 -0.90
N ALA A 200 8.90 30.80 -1.66
CA ALA A 200 7.55 30.39 -1.25
C ALA A 200 7.59 29.31 -0.16
N LYS A 201 8.60 28.46 -0.16
CA LYS A 201 8.75 27.25 0.70
C LYS A 201 7.60 26.25 0.53
N GLU A 202 6.85 26.36 -0.51
CA GLU A 202 5.71 25.49 -0.88
C GLU A 202 5.79 25.16 -2.37
N LEU A 203 5.32 23.97 -2.73
CA LEU A 203 5.23 23.57 -4.12
C LEU A 203 4.17 24.42 -4.84
N PRO A 204 4.49 24.98 -6.02
CA PRO A 204 3.52 25.73 -6.79
C PRO A 204 2.37 24.85 -7.24
N ASP A 205 1.21 25.43 -7.51
CA ASP A 205 0.03 24.67 -7.97
C ASP A 205 0.32 23.89 -9.25
N LYS A 206 1.12 24.45 -10.11
CA LYS A 206 1.55 23.80 -11.35
C LYS A 206 3.08 23.66 -11.36
N ILE A 207 3.57 22.44 -11.29
CA ILE A 207 4.99 22.15 -11.44
C ILE A 207 5.39 22.34 -12.91
N SER A 208 6.26 23.33 -13.17
CA SER A 208 6.81 23.58 -14.50
C SER A 208 7.97 22.63 -14.79
N ASN A 209 8.25 22.40 -16.07
CA ASN A 209 9.44 21.65 -16.49
C ASN A 209 10.73 22.37 -16.09
N ASP A 210 10.72 23.69 -16.08
CA ASP A 210 11.88 24.51 -15.67
C ASP A 210 12.20 24.30 -14.19
N LEU A 211 11.19 24.19 -13.32
CA LEU A 211 11.39 23.86 -11.91
C LEU A 211 12.00 22.47 -11.77
N VAL A 212 11.46 21.46 -12.44
CA VAL A 212 11.98 20.08 -12.37
C VAL A 212 13.41 20.01 -12.88
N GLN A 213 13.69 20.57 -14.04
CA GLN A 213 15.03 20.59 -14.63
C GLN A 213 16.01 21.41 -13.79
N GLY A 214 15.57 22.59 -13.31
CA GLY A 214 16.38 23.46 -12.46
C GLY A 214 16.77 22.76 -11.15
N VAL A 215 15.81 22.11 -10.48
CA VAL A 215 16.06 21.30 -9.28
C VAL A 215 17.00 20.14 -9.61
N GLN A 216 16.74 19.41 -10.68
CA GLN A 216 17.57 18.29 -11.10
C GLN A 216 19.01 18.70 -11.38
N THR A 217 19.20 19.82 -12.08
CA THR A 217 20.53 20.37 -12.37
C THR A 217 21.22 20.90 -11.12
N ALA A 218 20.50 21.63 -10.27
CA ALA A 218 21.05 22.15 -9.01
C ALA A 218 21.49 21.04 -8.05
N LEU A 219 20.79 19.92 -8.05
CA LEU A 219 21.08 18.75 -7.24
C LEU A 219 21.91 17.68 -7.98
N SER A 220 22.26 17.93 -9.23
CA SER A 220 23.06 17.05 -10.07
C SER A 220 24.44 16.88 -9.52
N GLY A 221 25.05 16.25 -9.01
CA GLY A 221 26.33 16.14 -8.31
C GLY A 221 26.16 15.70 -6.86
N LEU A 222 24.95 15.70 -6.35
CA LEU A 222 24.63 15.07 -5.08
C LEU A 222 24.37 13.56 -5.30
N VAL A 223 25.14 12.73 -4.61
CA VAL A 223 25.03 11.28 -4.69
C VAL A 223 24.18 10.78 -3.52
N ALA A 224 22.98 10.28 -3.79
CA ALA A 224 22.17 9.64 -2.77
C ALA A 224 22.66 8.19 -2.55
N ILE A 225 23.07 7.88 -1.33
CA ILE A 225 23.37 6.51 -0.90
C ILE A 225 22.19 6.02 -0.05
N ARG A 226 21.54 4.97 -0.51
CA ARG A 226 20.43 4.35 0.21
C ARG A 226 20.99 3.41 1.28
N VAL A 227 20.54 3.61 2.50
CA VAL A 227 20.93 2.82 3.67
C VAL A 227 19.69 2.15 4.23
N ARG A 228 19.74 0.83 4.43
CA ARG A 228 18.69 0.13 5.14
C ARG A 228 18.82 0.41 6.65
N PRO A 229 17.71 0.57 7.38
CA PRO A 229 17.76 0.73 8.83
C PRO A 229 18.54 -0.39 9.52
N ASP A 230 18.38 -1.62 9.05
CA ASP A 230 19.06 -2.79 9.60
C ASP A 230 20.58 -2.69 9.45
N ASP A 231 21.08 -2.28 8.27
CA ASP A 231 22.52 -2.08 8.03
C ASP A 231 23.12 -1.01 8.98
N LEU A 232 22.33 0.03 9.28
CA LEU A 232 22.71 1.07 10.23
C LEU A 232 22.70 0.55 11.67
N LEU A 233 21.65 -0.16 12.05
CA LEU A 233 21.53 -0.76 13.39
C LEU A 233 22.64 -1.78 13.63
N ASP A 234 22.91 -2.63 12.65
CA ASP A 234 24.00 -3.62 12.73
C ASP A 234 25.35 -2.92 12.91
N ALA A 235 25.61 -1.89 12.15
CA ALA A 235 26.85 -1.11 12.26
C ALA A 235 27.01 -0.43 13.63
N LEU A 236 25.91 0.01 14.26
CA LEU A 236 25.92 0.61 15.58
C LEU A 236 25.98 -0.41 16.72
N SER A 237 25.40 -1.61 16.51
CA SER A 237 25.32 -2.71 17.49
C SER A 237 26.51 -3.66 17.45
N ASP A 238 27.47 -3.44 16.58
CA ASP A 238 28.62 -4.32 16.37
C ASP A 238 29.33 -4.64 17.72
N GLY A 239 29.24 -5.93 18.11
CA GLY A 239 29.78 -6.44 19.37
C GLY A 239 28.77 -6.67 20.50
N GLY A 240 27.49 -6.32 20.34
CA GLY A 240 26.38 -6.71 21.26
C GLY A 240 26.47 -6.21 22.71
N ALA A 241 27.53 -5.50 23.09
CA ALA A 241 27.74 -4.95 24.43
C ALA A 241 27.20 -3.51 24.54
N PRO A 242 26.79 -3.03 25.72
CA PRO A 242 26.48 -1.64 25.95
C PRO A 242 27.64 -0.76 25.49
N SER A 243 27.32 0.24 24.66
CA SER A 243 28.33 1.14 24.08
C SER A 243 28.25 2.53 24.69
N THR A 244 29.38 3.17 24.89
CA THR A 244 29.42 4.59 25.26
C THR A 244 28.99 5.46 24.07
N VAL A 245 28.59 6.70 24.34
CA VAL A 245 28.26 7.68 23.29
C VAL A 245 29.41 7.90 22.32
N GLU A 246 30.66 7.89 22.79
CA GLU A 246 31.87 8.00 21.97
C GLU A 246 32.04 6.80 21.05
N GLN A 247 31.82 5.59 21.56
CA GLN A 247 31.88 4.36 20.75
C GLN A 247 30.81 4.35 19.66
N LEU A 248 29.59 4.78 20.00
CA LEU A 248 28.48 4.90 19.00
C LEU A 248 28.83 5.92 17.91
N ARG A 249 29.39 7.09 18.28
CA ARG A 249 29.86 8.07 17.30
C ARG A 249 30.94 7.50 16.39
N SER A 250 31.99 6.89 16.97
CA SER A 250 33.07 6.28 16.20
C SER A 250 32.58 5.21 15.22
N ARG A 251 31.63 4.37 15.64
CA ARG A 251 31.02 3.36 14.77
C ARG A 251 30.21 3.99 13.65
N PHE A 252 29.42 5.01 13.97
CA PHE A 252 28.65 5.76 12.97
C PHE A 252 29.58 6.43 11.95
N ASP A 253 30.62 7.10 12.41
CA ASP A 253 31.60 7.75 11.54
C ASP A 253 32.33 6.74 10.64
N GLY A 254 32.72 5.59 11.19
CA GLY A 254 33.28 4.48 10.43
C GLY A 254 32.33 3.90 9.38
N PHE A 255 31.05 3.77 9.71
CA PHE A 255 30.03 3.33 8.80
C PHE A 255 29.84 4.33 7.65
N VAL A 256 29.68 5.63 7.97
CA VAL A 256 29.59 6.71 6.97
C VAL A 256 30.82 6.74 6.07
N GLN A 257 32.01 6.60 6.65
CA GLN A 257 33.27 6.61 5.91
C GLN A 257 33.36 5.43 4.90
N LYS A 258 32.92 4.23 5.31
CA LYS A 258 32.82 3.07 4.42
C LYS A 258 31.86 3.32 3.25
N LEU A 259 30.68 3.88 3.55
CA LEU A 259 29.64 4.17 2.54
C LEU A 259 30.09 5.27 1.55
N THR A 260 30.89 6.21 2.01
CA THR A 260 31.33 7.35 1.20
C THR A 260 32.72 7.17 0.59
N ALA A 261 33.33 5.99 0.75
CA ALA A 261 34.66 5.71 0.21
C ALA A 261 34.74 6.01 -1.30
N GLY A 262 35.73 6.79 -1.69
CA GLY A 262 35.92 7.21 -3.09
C GLY A 262 34.96 8.29 -3.60
N LYS A 263 34.13 8.87 -2.73
CA LYS A 263 33.19 9.95 -3.06
C LYS A 263 33.50 11.21 -2.28
N GLU A 264 33.22 12.36 -2.87
CA GLU A 264 33.31 13.65 -2.18
C GLU A 264 32.20 13.75 -1.15
N GLN A 265 32.55 13.71 0.15
CA GLN A 265 31.58 13.65 1.24
C GLN A 265 30.54 14.80 1.23
N ALA A 266 30.96 15.99 0.80
CA ALA A 266 30.07 17.15 0.66
C ALA A 266 28.93 16.90 -0.34
N LYS A 267 29.13 15.99 -1.30
CA LYS A 267 28.13 15.64 -2.34
C LYS A 267 27.31 14.40 -2.00
N VAL A 268 27.63 13.69 -0.93
CA VAL A 268 26.89 12.48 -0.52
C VAL A 268 25.71 12.83 0.37
N ARG A 269 24.57 12.19 0.11
CA ARG A 269 23.37 12.26 0.93
C ARG A 269 22.98 10.83 1.32
N LEU A 270 22.86 10.58 2.61
CA LEU A 270 22.37 9.29 3.11
C LEU A 270 20.85 9.31 3.16
N VAL A 271 20.22 8.35 2.50
CA VAL A 271 18.78 8.19 2.48
C VAL A 271 18.43 6.88 3.20
N ILE A 272 17.84 6.99 4.38
CA ILE A 272 17.37 5.82 5.13
C ILE A 272 16.10 5.30 4.44
N GLN A 273 16.16 4.09 3.88
CA GLN A 273 14.99 3.41 3.38
C GLN A 273 14.24 2.82 4.57
N ARG A 274 13.02 3.26 4.84
CA ARG A 274 12.12 2.49 5.71
C ARG A 274 11.92 1.14 5.02
N GLY A 275 12.35 0.07 5.68
CA GLY A 275 12.09 -1.29 5.24
C GLY A 275 10.60 -1.45 5.01
N GLU A 276 10.23 -2.07 3.90
CA GLU A 276 8.92 -2.69 3.80
C GLU A 276 8.85 -3.63 5.01
N ALA A 277 7.86 -3.38 5.88
CA ALA A 277 7.55 -4.35 6.92
C ALA A 277 7.24 -5.65 6.17
N ASN A 278 8.19 -6.55 6.12
CA ASN A 278 7.93 -7.94 5.76
C ASN A 278 6.82 -8.38 6.70
N GLY A 279 5.62 -8.48 6.15
CA GLY A 279 4.54 -9.22 6.78
C GLY A 279 5.07 -10.62 7.01
N GLY A 280 5.65 -10.84 8.20
CA GLY A 280 6.01 -12.15 8.64
C GLY A 280 4.72 -12.95 8.70
N GLU A 281 4.65 -13.96 7.86
CA GLU A 281 3.76 -15.08 8.08
C GLU A 281 4.15 -15.75 9.41
N PRO A 282 3.17 -16.10 10.25
CA PRO A 282 3.28 -17.26 11.11
C PRO A 282 2.81 -18.52 10.40
#